data_9f875f1c30e2b0789a9471864be5f708
#
_entry.id   9f875f1c30e2b0789a9471864be5f708
#
_cell.length_a   1.000
_cell.length_b   1.000
_cell.length_c   1.000
_cell.angle_alpha   90.00
_cell.angle_beta   90.00
_cell.angle_gamma   90.00
#
_symmetry.space_group_name_H-M   'P 1'
#
loop_
_entity.id
_entity.type
_entity.pdbx_description
1 polymer ?
#
loop_
_entity_poly.entity_id
_entity_poly.type
_entity_poly.pdbx_seq_one_letter_code
_entity_poly.pdbx_strand_id
1 'polypeptide(L)'
;MLTSFFRVIIVLFVLSSCTDGDSILIKSKQEQLEFDILRIEGYLNENNLSGFTSLDNGLYYKVIEEGNSLFPVNGDTLKVNYVGQFLDGIEFDRNGTGQPFEFILGTGLVIEGWDIGLKYIDEEVLGPVNAP
;
A
#
# COMPACT_ATOMS: atom_id res chain seq x y z
N MET A 1 54.11 53.43 -0.12
CA MET A 1 53.52 52.20 0.45
C MET A 1 52.16 52.01 -0.16
N LEU A 2 52.07 51.14 -1.13
CA LEU A 2 50.84 50.91 -1.88
C LEU A 2 50.24 49.58 -1.40
N THR A 3 49.22 49.64 -0.56
CA THR A 3 48.47 48.46 -0.14
C THR A 3 47.38 48.19 -1.13
N SER A 4 47.65 47.25 -2.02
CA SER A 4 46.71 46.73 -2.99
C SER A 4 45.69 45.81 -2.30
N PHE A 5 44.47 46.30 -2.11
CA PHE A 5 43.36 45.46 -1.69
C PHE A 5 42.88 44.61 -2.87
N PHE A 6 43.33 43.39 -2.91
CA PHE A 6 42.82 42.40 -3.83
C PHE A 6 41.44 41.93 -3.34
N ARG A 7 40.38 42.51 -3.86
CA ARG A 7 39.00 41.97 -3.67
C ARG A 7 38.88 40.71 -4.50
N VAL A 8 39.07 39.57 -3.87
CA VAL A 8 38.70 38.30 -4.45
C VAL A 8 37.17 38.23 -4.41
N ILE A 9 36.53 38.46 -5.53
CA ILE A 9 35.10 38.12 -5.73
C ILE A 9 35.06 36.63 -5.96
N ILE A 10 34.78 35.87 -4.90
CA ILE A 10 34.43 34.45 -5.05
C ILE A 10 33.02 34.43 -5.60
N VAL A 11 32.90 34.29 -6.93
CA VAL A 11 31.64 33.91 -7.56
C VAL A 11 31.43 32.44 -7.19
N LEU A 12 30.64 32.19 -6.18
CA LEU A 12 30.13 30.87 -5.88
C LEU A 12 29.14 30.52 -7.02
N PHE A 13 29.68 29.85 -8.03
CA PHE A 13 28.85 29.18 -9.02
C PHE A 13 28.23 27.99 -8.33
N VAL A 14 27.03 28.17 -7.77
CA VAL A 14 26.22 27.03 -7.33
C VAL A 14 25.81 26.32 -8.61
N LEU A 15 26.58 25.31 -8.99
CA LEU A 15 26.12 24.30 -9.90
C LEU A 15 24.99 23.57 -9.17
N SER A 16 23.78 24.04 -9.43
CA SER A 16 22.59 23.27 -9.16
C SER A 16 22.65 22.03 -10.04
N SER A 17 23.31 21.01 -9.51
CA SER A 17 23.31 19.68 -10.08
C SER A 17 21.90 19.13 -9.86
N CYS A 18 21.08 19.16 -10.88
CA CYS A 18 19.84 18.40 -10.95
C CYS A 18 20.17 16.90 -11.00
N THR A 19 20.35 16.30 -9.83
CA THR A 19 20.48 14.83 -9.68
C THR A 19 19.48 14.27 -8.68
N ASP A 20 18.41 15.02 -8.37
CA ASP A 20 17.49 14.64 -7.31
C ASP A 20 16.21 13.93 -7.80
N GLY A 21 16.11 13.57 -9.09
CA GLY A 21 14.92 12.91 -9.62
C GLY A 21 14.62 11.57 -8.96
N ASP A 22 15.62 10.73 -8.79
CA ASP A 22 15.43 9.39 -8.23
C ASP A 22 15.26 9.41 -6.70
N SER A 23 15.99 10.28 -5.99
CA SER A 23 15.86 10.41 -4.55
C SER A 23 14.53 11.07 -4.13
N ILE A 24 14.01 12.01 -4.93
CA ILE A 24 12.70 12.63 -4.70
C ILE A 24 11.57 11.61 -4.90
N LEU A 25 11.67 10.75 -5.93
CA LEU A 25 10.68 9.71 -6.19
C LEU A 25 10.67 8.63 -5.07
N ILE A 26 11.83 8.21 -4.62
CA ILE A 26 11.95 7.25 -3.51
C ILE A 26 11.43 7.87 -2.22
N LYS A 27 11.81 9.11 -1.93
CA LYS A 27 11.34 9.83 -0.74
C LYS A 27 9.83 10.04 -0.77
N SER A 28 9.26 10.41 -1.90
CA SER A 28 7.81 10.60 -2.03
C SER A 28 7.03 9.31 -1.84
N LYS A 29 7.53 8.16 -2.33
CA LYS A 29 6.90 6.86 -2.13
C LYS A 29 6.93 6.43 -0.66
N GLN A 30 8.05 6.64 0.02
CA GLN A 30 8.17 6.35 1.45
C GLN A 30 7.28 7.27 2.30
N GLU A 31 7.27 8.56 2.01
CA GLU A 31 6.40 9.53 2.67
C GLU A 31 4.92 9.21 2.45
N GLN A 32 4.55 8.73 1.25
CA GLN A 32 3.19 8.31 0.96
C GLN A 32 2.81 7.07 1.78
N LEU A 33 3.68 6.07 1.85
CA LEU A 33 3.47 4.87 2.66
C LEU A 33 3.24 5.21 4.15
N GLU A 34 4.10 6.06 4.71
CA GLU A 34 3.95 6.51 6.11
C GLU A 34 2.63 7.26 6.33
N PHE A 35 2.24 8.10 5.39
CA PHE A 35 0.97 8.81 5.44
C PHE A 35 -0.23 7.85 5.37
N ASP A 36 -0.19 6.85 4.51
CA ASP A 36 -1.26 5.86 4.36
C ASP A 36 -1.38 4.98 5.62
N ILE A 37 -0.25 4.56 6.20
CA ILE A 37 -0.23 3.84 7.49
C ILE A 37 -0.91 4.66 8.58
N LEU A 38 -0.54 5.94 8.73
CA LEU A 38 -1.16 6.82 9.74
C LEU A 38 -2.66 6.98 9.53
N ARG A 39 -3.14 7.04 8.29
CA ARG A 39 -4.56 7.13 7.97
C ARG A 39 -5.30 5.84 8.32
N ILE A 40 -4.73 4.67 8.03
CA ILE A 40 -5.32 3.38 8.37
C ILE A 40 -5.38 3.22 9.89
N GLU A 41 -4.29 3.48 10.60
CA GLU A 41 -4.25 3.41 12.07
C GLU A 41 -5.24 4.38 12.72
N GLY A 42 -5.32 5.61 12.20
CA GLY A 42 -6.32 6.59 12.63
C GLY A 42 -7.75 6.06 12.48
N TYR A 43 -8.07 5.53 11.29
CA TYR A 43 -9.38 4.92 11.01
C TYR A 43 -9.70 3.74 11.95
N LEU A 44 -8.73 2.84 12.15
CA LEU A 44 -8.91 1.69 13.05
C LEU A 44 -9.21 2.15 14.50
N ASN A 45 -8.47 3.14 14.99
CA ASN A 45 -8.66 3.70 16.33
C ASN A 45 -10.00 4.43 16.49
N GLU A 46 -10.36 5.30 15.54
CA GLU A 46 -11.61 6.06 15.57
C GLU A 46 -12.84 5.16 15.54
N ASN A 47 -12.77 4.04 14.84
CA ASN A 47 -13.87 3.08 14.73
C ASN A 47 -13.79 1.93 15.74
N ASN A 48 -12.84 1.96 16.70
CA ASN A 48 -12.61 0.92 17.70
C ASN A 48 -12.42 -0.48 17.08
N LEU A 49 -11.75 -0.53 15.92
CA LEU A 49 -11.46 -1.76 15.19
C LEU A 49 -10.13 -2.36 15.67
N SER A 50 -10.13 -3.64 16.00
CA SER A 50 -8.95 -4.35 16.52
C SER A 50 -8.78 -5.73 15.87
N GLY A 51 -7.60 -6.35 16.10
CA GLY A 51 -7.31 -7.69 15.60
C GLY A 51 -6.86 -7.70 14.14
N PHE A 52 -6.36 -6.58 13.64
CA PHE A 52 -5.70 -6.50 12.34
C PHE A 52 -4.21 -6.85 12.46
N THR A 53 -3.69 -7.51 11.45
CA THR A 53 -2.27 -7.75 11.26
C THR A 53 -1.75 -6.81 10.19
N SER A 54 -0.67 -6.08 10.49
CA SER A 54 0.00 -5.20 9.53
C SER A 54 1.19 -5.91 8.87
N LEU A 55 1.40 -5.63 7.59
CA LEU A 55 2.59 -6.04 6.84
C LEU A 55 3.48 -4.82 6.57
N ASP A 56 4.78 -5.06 6.32
CA ASP A 56 5.78 -4.00 6.11
C ASP A 56 5.50 -3.10 4.89
N ASN A 57 4.67 -3.56 3.98
CA ASN A 57 4.24 -2.80 2.80
C ASN A 57 3.02 -1.90 3.03
N GLY A 58 2.53 -1.78 4.27
CA GLY A 58 1.37 -0.95 4.64
C GLY A 58 0.02 -1.64 4.48
N LEU A 59 -0.02 -2.92 4.12
CA LEU A 59 -1.24 -3.71 4.08
C LEU A 59 -1.66 -4.12 5.49
N TYR A 60 -2.95 -3.96 5.79
CA TYR A 60 -3.59 -4.46 7.01
C TYR A 60 -4.64 -5.49 6.64
N TYR A 61 -4.64 -6.64 7.30
CA TYR A 61 -5.65 -7.66 7.09
C TYR A 61 -6.17 -8.21 8.41
N LYS A 62 -7.36 -8.77 8.38
CA LYS A 62 -7.98 -9.46 9.50
C LYS A 62 -8.77 -10.65 8.98
N VAL A 63 -8.46 -11.83 9.50
CA VAL A 63 -9.26 -13.03 9.29
C VAL A 63 -10.42 -12.99 10.28
N ILE A 64 -11.65 -13.10 9.78
CA ILE A 64 -12.88 -13.07 10.59
C ILE A 64 -13.31 -14.49 10.95
N GLU A 65 -13.20 -15.41 9.99
CA GLU A 65 -13.47 -16.82 10.15
C GLU A 65 -12.24 -17.61 9.65
N GLU A 66 -11.77 -18.54 10.46
CA GLU A 66 -10.67 -19.41 10.08
C GLU A 66 -11.17 -20.48 9.12
N GLY A 67 -10.45 -20.70 8.01
CA GLY A 67 -10.76 -21.71 7.03
C GLY A 67 -10.09 -23.06 7.35
N ASN A 68 -9.69 -23.77 6.31
CA ASN A 68 -9.13 -25.12 6.40
C ASN A 68 -7.61 -25.15 6.59
N SER A 69 -6.97 -24.01 6.82
CA SER A 69 -5.51 -23.84 6.94
C SER A 69 -4.72 -24.12 5.64
N LEU A 70 -5.39 -24.12 4.48
CA LEU A 70 -4.75 -24.17 3.18
C LEU A 70 -4.63 -22.74 2.63
N PHE A 71 -3.40 -22.24 2.58
CA PHE A 71 -3.12 -20.88 2.11
C PHE A 71 -2.80 -20.90 0.62
N PRO A 72 -3.41 -20.01 -0.18
CA PRO A 72 -3.16 -19.97 -1.61
C PRO A 72 -1.73 -19.48 -1.92
N VAL A 73 -1.19 -19.96 -3.03
CA VAL A 73 0.12 -19.60 -3.52
C VAL A 73 0.04 -19.00 -4.93
N ASN A 74 1.11 -18.33 -5.37
CA ASN A 74 1.16 -17.79 -6.72
C ASN A 74 0.89 -18.87 -7.77
N GLY A 75 -0.03 -18.59 -8.68
CA GLY A 75 -0.47 -19.50 -9.73
C GLY A 75 -1.80 -20.21 -9.44
N ASP A 76 -2.29 -20.13 -8.21
CA ASP A 76 -3.60 -20.68 -7.86
C ASP A 76 -4.72 -19.84 -8.45
N THR A 77 -5.79 -20.49 -8.87
CA THR A 77 -7.01 -19.83 -9.33
C THR A 77 -7.93 -19.59 -8.15
N LEU A 78 -8.17 -18.34 -7.83
CA LEU A 78 -9.04 -17.92 -6.72
C LEU A 78 -10.41 -17.50 -7.22
N LYS A 79 -11.44 -17.78 -6.43
CA LYS A 79 -12.81 -17.32 -6.59
C LYS A 79 -13.22 -16.55 -5.35
N VAL A 80 -13.45 -15.26 -5.50
CA VAL A 80 -13.74 -14.37 -4.36
C VAL A 80 -15.06 -13.62 -4.56
N ASN A 81 -15.78 -13.45 -3.47
CA ASN A 81 -16.86 -12.46 -3.39
C ASN A 81 -16.32 -11.29 -2.59
N TYR A 82 -16.49 -10.08 -3.08
CA TYR A 82 -15.93 -8.90 -2.46
C TYR A 82 -16.79 -7.66 -2.54
N VAL A 83 -16.50 -6.73 -1.65
CA VAL A 83 -16.97 -5.34 -1.69
C VAL A 83 -15.75 -4.47 -1.42
N GLY A 84 -15.39 -3.62 -2.36
CA GLY A 84 -14.34 -2.62 -2.23
C GLY A 84 -14.89 -1.29 -1.74
N GLN A 85 -14.34 -0.75 -0.65
CA GLN A 85 -14.75 0.52 -0.06
C GLN A 85 -13.53 1.36 0.29
N PHE A 86 -13.65 2.68 0.15
CA PHE A 86 -12.70 3.62 0.72
C PHE A 86 -12.88 3.72 2.25
N LEU A 87 -11.91 4.32 2.96
CA LEU A 87 -11.99 4.51 4.41
C LEU A 87 -13.17 5.38 4.85
N ASP A 88 -13.72 6.21 3.98
CA ASP A 88 -14.95 6.99 4.24
C ASP A 88 -16.25 6.19 4.06
N GLY A 89 -16.13 4.89 3.72
CA GLY A 89 -17.24 3.97 3.51
C GLY A 89 -17.87 4.03 2.13
N ILE A 90 -17.37 4.88 1.22
CA ILE A 90 -17.86 4.93 -0.16
C ILE A 90 -17.40 3.67 -0.90
N GLU A 91 -18.36 2.91 -1.42
CA GLU A 91 -18.08 1.74 -2.23
C GLU A 91 -17.59 2.16 -3.62
N PHE A 92 -16.47 1.59 -4.05
CA PHE A 92 -15.92 1.83 -5.38
C PHE A 92 -16.04 0.63 -6.32
N ASP A 93 -16.20 -0.60 -5.76
CA ASP A 93 -16.34 -1.80 -6.58
C ASP A 93 -16.96 -2.95 -5.77
N ARG A 94 -17.63 -3.88 -6.46
CA ARG A 94 -18.08 -5.17 -5.92
C ARG A 94 -18.33 -6.16 -7.04
N ASN A 95 -18.26 -7.45 -6.78
CA ASN A 95 -18.79 -8.44 -7.70
C ASN A 95 -20.29 -8.64 -7.51
N GLY A 96 -20.95 -9.15 -8.56
CA GLY A 96 -22.37 -9.46 -8.53
C GLY A 96 -22.71 -10.63 -7.62
N THR A 97 -23.90 -10.60 -7.03
CA THR A 97 -24.41 -11.69 -6.20
C THR A 97 -24.48 -13.00 -6.99
N GLY A 98 -23.83 -14.05 -6.50
CA GLY A 98 -23.83 -15.38 -7.10
C GLY A 98 -22.87 -15.56 -8.28
N GLN A 99 -22.03 -14.57 -8.57
CA GLN A 99 -20.97 -14.66 -9.58
C GLN A 99 -19.62 -14.27 -8.95
N PRO A 100 -18.87 -15.23 -8.38
CA PRO A 100 -17.57 -14.96 -7.83
C PRO A 100 -16.62 -14.38 -8.89
N PHE A 101 -15.79 -13.45 -8.51
CA PHE A 101 -14.69 -12.96 -9.34
C PHE A 101 -13.57 -13.99 -9.34
N GLU A 102 -13.17 -14.45 -10.53
CA GLU A 102 -12.14 -15.47 -10.70
C GLU A 102 -10.87 -14.87 -11.30
N PHE A 103 -9.73 -15.15 -10.70
CA PHE A 103 -8.42 -14.70 -11.17
C PHE A 103 -7.30 -15.62 -10.70
N ILE A 104 -6.11 -15.48 -11.31
CA ILE A 104 -4.90 -16.22 -10.93
C ILE A 104 -4.05 -15.35 -10.01
N LEU A 105 -3.77 -15.85 -8.81
CA LEU A 105 -3.00 -15.13 -7.78
C LEU A 105 -1.56 -14.89 -8.22
N GLY A 106 -1.04 -13.67 -7.96
CA GLY A 106 0.33 -13.28 -8.21
C GLY A 106 0.66 -12.96 -9.68
N THR A 107 -0.36 -12.73 -10.51
CA THR A 107 -0.18 -12.39 -11.93
C THR A 107 -0.24 -10.88 -12.21
N GLY A 108 -0.55 -10.06 -11.21
CA GLY A 108 -0.73 -8.61 -11.38
C GLY A 108 -2.01 -8.24 -12.13
N LEU A 109 -2.98 -9.14 -12.24
CA LEU A 109 -4.29 -8.88 -12.83
C LEU A 109 -5.25 -8.18 -11.87
N VAL A 110 -4.91 -8.17 -10.59
CA VAL A 110 -5.66 -7.52 -9.50
C VAL A 110 -4.80 -6.47 -8.82
N ILE A 111 -5.37 -5.67 -7.94
CA ILE A 111 -4.62 -4.70 -7.14
C ILE A 111 -3.57 -5.42 -6.29
N GLU A 112 -2.42 -4.78 -6.09
CA GLU A 112 -1.26 -5.38 -5.38
C GLU A 112 -1.64 -5.89 -3.99
N GLY A 113 -2.53 -5.19 -3.28
CA GLY A 113 -3.03 -5.61 -1.97
C GLY A 113 -3.70 -7.00 -1.98
N TRP A 114 -4.33 -7.39 -3.08
CA TRP A 114 -4.91 -8.73 -3.25
C TRP A 114 -3.85 -9.79 -3.54
N ASP A 115 -2.94 -9.51 -4.48
CA ASP A 115 -1.83 -10.43 -4.81
C ASP A 115 -0.91 -10.71 -3.61
N ILE A 116 -0.90 -9.83 -2.62
CA ILE A 116 -0.15 -10.01 -1.38
C ILE A 116 -1.05 -10.56 -0.27
N GLY A 117 -2.15 -9.90 0.03
CA GLY A 117 -2.98 -10.14 1.21
C GLY A 117 -3.68 -11.50 1.20
N LEU A 118 -4.15 -11.95 0.04
CA LEU A 118 -4.87 -13.21 -0.04
C LEU A 118 -4.00 -14.44 0.27
N LYS A 119 -2.68 -14.33 0.23
CA LYS A 119 -1.75 -15.38 0.67
C LYS A 119 -1.76 -15.64 2.19
N TYR A 120 -2.33 -14.72 2.96
CA TYR A 120 -2.46 -14.82 4.41
C TYR A 120 -3.87 -15.22 4.86
N ILE A 121 -4.76 -15.49 3.90
CA ILE A 121 -6.15 -15.88 4.14
C ILE A 121 -6.31 -17.29 3.58
N ASP A 122 -6.69 -18.22 4.43
CA ASP A 122 -6.88 -19.62 4.05
C ASP A 122 -8.20 -19.83 3.27
N GLU A 123 -8.29 -20.96 2.59
CA GLU A 123 -9.48 -21.31 1.79
C GLU A 123 -10.73 -21.40 2.68
N GLU A 124 -11.85 -20.96 2.16
CA GLU A 124 -13.18 -20.85 2.79
C GLU A 124 -13.42 -19.62 3.66
N VAL A 125 -12.50 -18.68 3.72
CA VAL A 125 -12.74 -17.41 4.42
C VAL A 125 -13.37 -16.39 3.47
N LEU A 126 -14.66 -16.18 3.60
CA LEU A 126 -15.40 -15.11 2.94
C LEU A 126 -15.41 -13.87 3.84
N GLY A 127 -14.30 -13.14 3.90
CA GLY A 127 -14.20 -11.91 4.68
C GLY A 127 -13.82 -10.70 3.80
N PRO A 128 -14.17 -9.46 4.21
CA PRO A 128 -13.78 -8.28 3.46
C PRO A 128 -12.26 -8.05 3.58
N VAL A 129 -11.57 -8.03 2.44
CA VAL A 129 -10.21 -7.50 2.35
C VAL A 129 -10.32 -6.00 2.10
N ASN A 130 -10.02 -5.20 3.10
CA ASN A 130 -9.96 -3.75 2.94
C ASN A 130 -8.62 -3.39 2.30
N ALA A 131 -8.64 -2.93 1.06
CA ALA A 131 -7.48 -2.35 0.41
C ALA A 131 -7.43 -0.84 0.70
N PRO A 132 -6.23 -0.27 0.87
CA PRO A 132 -6.04 1.16 1.10
C PRO A 132 -6.45 2.02 -0.08
#